data_e48332d5cf332335ab9518c18b16adda
#
_entry.id   e48332d5cf332335ab9518c18b16adda
#
_cell.length_a   1.000
_cell.length_b   1.000
_cell.length_c   1.000
_cell.angle_alpha   90.00
_cell.angle_beta   90.00
_cell.angle_gamma   90.00
#
_symmetry.space_group_name_H-M   'P 1'
#
loop_
_entity.id
_entity.type
_entity.pdbx_description
1 polymer ?
#
loop_
_entity_poly.entity_id
_entity_poly.type
_entity_poly.pdbx_seq_one_letter_code
_entity_poly.pdbx_strand_id
1 'polypeptide(L)'
;MTTCVVVRKNNEVAIASDSLVTFGDTRLSHAYEANEKIFQVGDSFVTLAGTAAHFPVMRKLLTEMQAAGECKLGSREEVFETYTAVHNILKDKYFLNTKEDEDDPYESSQITSLIANPYGIFGVYSYREVFSFERFWGIGSGRNFALGAMYAVYEKISSAREIALVGAEAGAEFDKSSSGPFRIFSFPMHQTLNVPRAGAGKERSE
;
A
#
# COMPACT_ATOMS: atom_id res chain seq x y z
N MET A 1 0.57 12.02 -8.84
CA MET A 1 1.39 11.90 -7.61
C MET A 1 0.46 11.82 -6.41
N THR A 2 0.90 11.44 -5.23
CA THR A 2 0.00 11.12 -4.10
C THR A 2 0.79 11.01 -2.79
N THR A 3 0.07 10.99 -1.66
CA THR A 3 0.55 10.52 -0.36
C THR A 3 -0.36 9.39 0.11
N CYS A 4 0.17 8.16 0.15
CA CYS A 4 -0.52 7.01 0.71
C CYS A 4 0.32 6.39 1.81
N VAL A 5 -0.32 5.99 2.89
CA VAL A 5 0.33 5.42 4.07
C VAL A 5 -0.42 4.22 4.61
N VAL A 6 0.31 3.30 5.22
CA VAL A 6 -0.21 2.18 6.02
C VAL A 6 0.42 2.19 7.40
N VAL A 7 -0.35 1.83 8.40
CA VAL A 7 0.08 1.81 9.82
C VAL A 7 -0.45 0.56 10.49
N ARG A 8 0.39 -0.08 11.29
CA ARG A 8 0.03 -1.16 12.23
C ARG A 8 0.40 -0.72 13.63
N LYS A 9 -0.55 -0.72 14.55
CA LYS A 9 -0.34 -0.35 15.95
C LYS A 9 -1.40 -1.03 16.84
N ASN A 10 -0.99 -1.60 17.97
CA ASN A 10 -1.91 -2.12 19.01
C ASN A 10 -3.03 -3.02 18.46
N ASN A 11 -2.72 -3.99 17.61
CA ASN A 11 -3.68 -4.89 16.96
C ASN A 11 -4.69 -4.17 16.02
N GLU A 12 -4.40 -2.95 15.61
CA GLU A 12 -5.12 -2.16 14.61
C GLU A 12 -4.24 -1.96 13.37
N VAL A 13 -4.85 -2.03 12.20
CA VAL A 13 -4.25 -1.66 10.92
C VAL A 13 -5.03 -0.48 10.36
N ALA A 14 -4.33 0.46 9.75
CA ALA A 14 -4.93 1.57 9.02
C ALA A 14 -4.23 1.79 7.67
N ILE A 15 -5.00 2.27 6.71
CA ILE A 15 -4.54 2.76 5.41
C ILE A 15 -5.16 4.12 5.15
N ALA A 16 -4.36 5.08 4.71
CA ALA A 16 -4.85 6.42 4.39
C ALA A 16 -4.26 6.93 3.08
N SER A 17 -5.03 7.76 2.37
CA SER A 17 -4.58 8.46 1.17
C SER A 17 -5.15 9.88 1.09
N ASP A 18 -4.44 10.73 0.37
CA ASP A 18 -4.99 11.97 -0.18
C ASP A 18 -5.92 11.69 -1.36
N SER A 19 -6.61 12.71 -1.88
CA SER A 19 -7.55 12.59 -3.00
C SER A 19 -7.22 13.48 -4.21
N LEU A 20 -6.12 14.24 -4.17
CA LEU A 20 -5.77 15.15 -5.25
C LEU A 20 -5.34 14.41 -6.52
N VAL A 21 -5.89 14.81 -7.66
CA VAL A 21 -5.39 14.49 -9.00
C VAL A 21 -4.84 15.75 -9.66
N THR A 22 -3.76 15.63 -10.41
CA THR A 22 -3.17 16.74 -11.16
C THR A 22 -2.96 16.36 -12.61
N PHE A 23 -3.16 17.30 -13.50
CA PHE A 23 -2.84 17.24 -14.92
C PHE A 23 -1.82 18.35 -15.20
N GLY A 24 -0.53 18.01 -15.19
CA GLY A 24 0.53 19.03 -15.21
C GLY A 24 0.39 19.98 -14.02
N ASP A 25 0.17 21.26 -14.30
CA ASP A 25 0.00 22.31 -13.30
C ASP A 25 -1.47 22.51 -12.87
N THR A 26 -2.41 21.82 -13.49
CA THR A 26 -3.83 21.93 -13.17
C THR A 26 -4.24 20.90 -12.12
N ARG A 27 -4.94 21.38 -11.09
CA ARG A 27 -5.52 20.53 -10.04
C ARG A 27 -6.95 20.16 -10.39
N LEU A 28 -7.26 18.86 -10.33
CA LEU A 28 -8.63 18.36 -10.31
C LEU A 28 -9.03 18.18 -8.84
N SER A 29 -9.82 19.10 -8.30
CA SER A 29 -10.21 19.00 -6.91
C SER A 29 -11.32 17.95 -6.71
N HIS A 30 -11.42 17.43 -5.51
CA HIS A 30 -12.43 16.45 -5.11
C HIS A 30 -13.87 16.94 -5.35
N ALA A 31 -14.11 18.25 -5.41
CA ALA A 31 -15.41 18.82 -5.71
C ALA A 31 -15.89 18.51 -7.14
N TYR A 32 -14.99 18.24 -8.07
CA TYR A 32 -15.31 17.90 -9.46
C TYR A 32 -15.25 16.40 -9.74
N GLU A 33 -14.38 15.70 -9.06
CA GLU A 33 -14.19 14.25 -9.20
C GLU A 33 -13.86 13.64 -7.85
N ALA A 34 -14.70 12.76 -7.35
CA ALA A 34 -14.49 12.01 -6.11
C ALA A 34 -13.44 10.92 -6.33
N ASN A 35 -12.18 11.32 -6.49
CA ASN A 35 -11.09 10.40 -6.76
C ASN A 35 -10.72 9.59 -5.52
N GLU A 36 -11.04 8.31 -5.57
CA GLU A 36 -10.72 7.36 -4.50
C GLU A 36 -9.46 6.57 -4.85
N LYS A 37 -8.37 6.85 -4.13
CA LYS A 37 -7.08 6.19 -4.30
C LYS A 37 -6.95 4.89 -3.50
N ILE A 38 -7.90 4.58 -2.63
CA ILE A 38 -7.99 3.31 -1.91
C ILE A 38 -9.21 2.55 -2.42
N PHE A 39 -9.05 1.28 -2.72
CA PHE A 39 -10.15 0.40 -3.10
C PHE A 39 -10.07 -0.93 -2.36
N GLN A 40 -11.22 -1.55 -2.15
CA GLN A 40 -11.34 -2.81 -1.43
C GLN A 40 -11.26 -4.00 -2.37
N VAL A 41 -10.54 -5.03 -1.95
CA VAL A 41 -10.40 -6.33 -2.62
C VAL A 41 -10.56 -7.42 -1.56
N GLY A 42 -11.71 -8.05 -1.47
CA GLY A 42 -12.03 -8.95 -0.37
C GLY A 42 -11.99 -8.23 0.98
N ASP A 43 -11.21 -8.74 1.91
CA ASP A 43 -10.94 -8.14 3.22
C ASP A 43 -9.73 -7.20 3.22
N SER A 44 -9.11 -6.98 2.06
CA SER A 44 -7.94 -6.12 1.88
C SER A 44 -8.32 -4.76 1.32
N PHE A 45 -7.60 -3.73 1.74
CA PHE A 45 -7.60 -2.40 1.16
C PHE A 45 -6.29 -2.16 0.43
N VAL A 46 -6.38 -1.69 -0.80
CA VAL A 46 -5.23 -1.49 -1.70
C VAL A 46 -5.17 -0.05 -2.15
N THR A 47 -3.99 0.53 -2.18
CA THR A 47 -3.71 1.83 -2.78
C THR A 47 -2.49 1.76 -3.68
N LEU A 48 -2.38 2.70 -4.61
CA LEU A 48 -1.32 2.75 -5.60
C LEU A 48 -0.65 4.13 -5.60
N ALA A 49 0.61 4.15 -5.99
CA ALA A 49 1.32 5.36 -6.40
C ALA A 49 1.93 5.13 -7.80
N GLY A 50 2.02 6.19 -8.58
CA GLY A 50 2.51 6.15 -9.94
C GLY A 50 1.59 6.90 -10.89
N THR A 51 1.43 6.40 -12.11
CA THR A 51 0.54 7.00 -13.09
C THR A 51 -0.94 6.74 -12.77
N ALA A 52 -1.79 7.75 -12.98
CA ALA A 52 -3.24 7.62 -12.78
C ALA A 52 -3.88 6.53 -13.66
N ALA A 53 -3.27 6.21 -14.81
CA ALA A 53 -3.75 5.17 -15.72
C ALA A 53 -3.78 3.76 -15.09
N HIS A 54 -2.93 3.49 -14.11
CA HIS A 54 -2.93 2.18 -13.43
C HIS A 54 -4.13 1.95 -12.50
N PHE A 55 -4.70 3.01 -11.92
CA PHE A 55 -5.79 2.85 -10.93
C PHE A 55 -7.00 2.09 -11.45
N PRO A 56 -7.65 2.47 -12.58
CA PRO A 56 -8.82 1.76 -13.09
C PRO A 56 -8.47 0.33 -13.51
N VAL A 57 -7.30 0.11 -14.10
CA VAL A 57 -6.85 -1.21 -14.55
C VAL A 57 -6.63 -2.13 -13.35
N MET A 58 -5.88 -1.69 -12.35
CA MET A 58 -5.56 -2.47 -11.15
C MET A 58 -6.81 -2.76 -10.32
N ARG A 59 -7.68 -1.75 -10.12
CA ARG A 59 -8.96 -1.94 -9.43
C ARG A 59 -9.78 -3.04 -10.11
N LYS A 60 -9.98 -2.92 -11.43
CA LYS A 60 -10.72 -3.91 -12.22
C LYS A 60 -10.09 -5.30 -12.10
N LEU A 61 -8.79 -5.39 -12.34
CA LEU A 61 -8.07 -6.66 -12.39
C LEU A 61 -8.10 -7.39 -11.05
N LEU A 62 -7.72 -6.72 -9.95
CA LEU A 62 -7.72 -7.34 -8.63
C LEU A 62 -9.14 -7.71 -8.17
N THR A 63 -10.17 -6.94 -8.53
CA THR A 63 -11.58 -7.29 -8.23
C THR A 63 -12.03 -8.51 -9.00
N GLU A 64 -11.69 -8.62 -10.29
CA GLU A 64 -12.01 -9.80 -11.11
C GLU A 64 -11.29 -11.05 -10.61
N MET A 65 -9.99 -10.95 -10.30
CA MET A 65 -9.21 -12.05 -9.71
C MET A 65 -9.77 -12.47 -8.35
N GLN A 66 -10.20 -11.51 -7.52
CA GLN A 66 -10.83 -11.81 -6.22
C GLN A 66 -12.14 -12.60 -6.41
N ALA A 67 -12.97 -12.18 -7.36
CA ALA A 67 -14.22 -12.89 -7.67
C ALA A 67 -13.98 -14.32 -8.21
N ALA A 68 -12.85 -14.54 -8.89
CA ALA A 68 -12.41 -15.85 -9.37
C ALA A 68 -11.72 -16.70 -8.29
N GLY A 69 -11.45 -16.16 -7.11
CA GLY A 69 -10.70 -16.85 -6.04
C GLY A 69 -9.17 -16.92 -6.29
N GLU A 70 -8.67 -16.13 -7.23
CA GLU A 70 -7.27 -16.11 -7.67
C GLU A 70 -6.45 -14.99 -7.02
N CYS A 71 -7.08 -14.06 -6.29
CA CYS A 71 -6.41 -12.98 -5.57
C CYS A 71 -6.26 -13.33 -4.10
N LYS A 72 -5.03 -13.50 -3.65
CA LYS A 72 -4.69 -13.75 -2.25
C LYS A 72 -3.68 -12.71 -1.78
N LEU A 73 -3.96 -12.06 -0.65
CA LEU A 73 -3.19 -10.93 -0.13
C LEU A 73 -2.86 -11.08 1.37
N GLY A 74 -3.00 -12.28 1.94
CA GLY A 74 -2.88 -12.54 3.37
C GLY A 74 -1.45 -12.74 3.86
N SER A 75 -0.50 -13.06 2.97
CA SER A 75 0.91 -13.23 3.30
C SER A 75 1.81 -12.59 2.24
N ARG A 76 3.10 -12.44 2.56
CA ARG A 76 4.09 -11.93 1.62
C ARG A 76 4.18 -12.78 0.35
N GLU A 77 4.13 -14.09 0.50
CA GLU A 77 4.19 -15.07 -0.58
C GLU A 77 2.94 -14.98 -1.47
N GLU A 78 1.76 -14.93 -0.87
CA GLU A 78 0.50 -14.78 -1.58
C GLU A 78 0.41 -13.47 -2.36
N VAL A 79 0.90 -12.37 -1.77
CA VAL A 79 1.01 -11.06 -2.44
C VAL A 79 1.96 -11.15 -3.63
N PHE A 80 3.12 -11.80 -3.48
CA PHE A 80 4.08 -11.98 -4.57
C PHE A 80 3.47 -12.77 -5.73
N GLU A 81 2.82 -13.91 -5.47
CA GLU A 81 2.16 -14.74 -6.49
C GLU A 81 1.04 -13.97 -7.20
N THR A 82 0.19 -13.27 -6.43
CA THR A 82 -0.88 -12.44 -6.99
C THR A 82 -0.33 -11.36 -7.90
N TYR A 83 0.69 -10.60 -7.48
CA TYR A 83 1.25 -9.52 -8.29
C TYR A 83 2.09 -10.03 -9.47
N THR A 84 2.63 -11.24 -9.41
CA THR A 84 3.25 -11.90 -10.56
C THR A 84 2.19 -12.25 -11.63
N ALA A 85 1.05 -12.79 -11.23
CA ALA A 85 -0.07 -13.02 -12.14
C ALA A 85 -0.64 -11.71 -12.71
N VAL A 86 -0.76 -10.67 -11.87
CA VAL A 86 -1.15 -9.31 -12.30
C VAL A 86 -0.20 -8.78 -13.36
N HIS A 87 1.12 -8.91 -13.19
CA HIS A 87 2.12 -8.44 -14.16
C HIS A 87 1.92 -9.09 -15.53
N ASN A 88 1.71 -10.40 -15.57
CA ASN A 88 1.49 -11.12 -16.83
C ASN A 88 0.23 -10.59 -17.55
N ILE A 89 -0.86 -10.37 -16.83
CA ILE A 89 -2.10 -9.83 -17.41
C ILE A 89 -1.92 -8.38 -17.87
N LEU A 90 -1.19 -7.55 -17.12
CA LEU A 90 -0.88 -6.18 -17.51
C LEU A 90 -0.08 -6.13 -18.81
N LYS A 91 0.90 -7.01 -18.94
CA LYS A 91 1.73 -7.13 -20.15
C LYS A 91 0.91 -7.62 -21.34
N ASP A 92 0.20 -8.73 -21.20
CA ASP A 92 -0.42 -9.43 -22.33
C ASP A 92 -1.74 -8.78 -22.76
N LYS A 93 -2.56 -8.30 -21.81
CA LYS A 93 -3.89 -7.76 -22.09
C LYS A 93 -3.96 -6.25 -22.14
N TYR A 94 -3.14 -5.57 -21.34
CA TYR A 94 -3.15 -4.11 -21.22
C TYR A 94 -1.93 -3.44 -21.85
N PHE A 95 -1.05 -4.21 -22.48
CA PHE A 95 0.10 -3.72 -23.23
C PHE A 95 1.02 -2.83 -22.40
N LEU A 96 1.23 -3.21 -21.13
CA LEU A 96 2.14 -2.49 -20.24
C LEU A 96 3.53 -2.41 -20.89
N ASN A 97 4.10 -1.20 -20.98
CA ASN A 97 5.50 -1.05 -21.28
C ASN A 97 6.31 -1.50 -20.05
N THR A 98 6.95 -2.65 -20.15
CA THR A 98 7.64 -3.30 -19.03
C THR A 98 9.08 -2.81 -18.82
N LYS A 99 9.58 -1.95 -19.70
CA LYS A 99 10.96 -1.48 -19.65
C LYS A 99 11.02 -0.09 -19.00
N GLU A 100 11.72 0.05 -17.88
CA GLU A 100 12.04 1.32 -17.24
C GLU A 100 13.48 1.75 -17.56
N ASP A 101 14.45 0.83 -17.43
CA ASP A 101 15.85 1.05 -17.75
C ASP A 101 16.40 -0.11 -18.60
N GLU A 102 17.51 0.13 -19.33
CA GLU A 102 18.15 -0.88 -20.17
C GLU A 102 18.85 -1.96 -19.36
N ASP A 103 19.32 -1.62 -18.16
CA ASP A 103 20.04 -2.50 -17.25
C ASP A 103 19.15 -3.21 -16.24
N ASP A 104 17.81 -3.06 -16.32
CA ASP A 104 16.88 -3.70 -15.40
C ASP A 104 16.99 -5.23 -15.44
N PRO A 105 17.12 -5.90 -14.27
CA PRO A 105 17.27 -7.36 -14.22
C PRO A 105 15.98 -8.11 -14.55
N TYR A 106 14.82 -7.45 -14.39
CA TYR A 106 13.50 -8.00 -14.65
C TYR A 106 12.60 -6.95 -15.30
N GLU A 107 11.51 -7.41 -15.94
CA GLU A 107 10.46 -6.53 -16.41
C GLU A 107 9.79 -5.81 -15.25
N SER A 108 9.62 -4.50 -15.37
CA SER A 108 8.93 -3.66 -14.38
C SER A 108 7.42 -3.71 -14.57
N SER A 109 6.68 -3.73 -13.47
CA SER A 109 5.22 -3.51 -13.47
C SER A 109 4.85 -2.03 -13.44
N GLN A 110 5.82 -1.13 -13.27
CA GLN A 110 5.65 0.33 -13.11
C GLN A 110 4.61 0.74 -12.05
N ILE A 111 4.40 -0.11 -11.07
CA ILE A 111 3.40 0.07 -10.01
C ILE A 111 4.09 -0.02 -8.65
N THR A 112 3.77 0.93 -7.78
CA THR A 112 4.03 0.82 -6.35
C THR A 112 2.68 0.76 -5.64
N SER A 113 2.50 -0.23 -4.76
CA SER A 113 1.24 -0.51 -4.08
C SER A 113 1.45 -0.66 -2.58
N LEU A 114 0.48 -0.21 -1.79
CA LEU A 114 0.34 -0.59 -0.38
C LEU A 114 -0.95 -1.38 -0.19
N ILE A 115 -0.87 -2.38 0.67
CA ILE A 115 -1.97 -3.27 1.02
C ILE A 115 -2.09 -3.26 2.53
N ALA A 116 -3.32 -3.15 3.02
CA ALA A 116 -3.66 -3.28 4.43
C ALA A 116 -4.83 -4.25 4.59
N ASN A 117 -4.68 -5.25 5.44
CA ASN A 117 -5.71 -6.24 5.73
C ASN A 117 -5.56 -6.78 7.17
N PRO A 118 -6.50 -7.64 7.64
CA PRO A 118 -6.41 -8.22 8.99
C PRO A 118 -5.16 -9.06 9.28
N TYR A 119 -4.39 -9.44 8.25
CA TYR A 119 -3.17 -10.22 8.40
C TYR A 119 -1.91 -9.34 8.51
N GLY A 120 -1.96 -8.09 8.04
CA GLY A 120 -0.84 -7.16 8.11
C GLY A 120 -0.87 -6.01 7.12
N ILE A 121 0.28 -5.41 6.93
CA ILE A 121 0.51 -4.34 5.95
C ILE A 121 1.67 -4.70 5.03
N PHE A 122 1.45 -4.56 3.73
CA PHE A 122 2.42 -4.96 2.72
C PHE A 122 2.66 -3.83 1.72
N GLY A 123 3.86 -3.82 1.14
CA GLY A 123 4.21 -2.97 0.01
C GLY A 123 4.74 -3.80 -1.15
N VAL A 124 4.32 -3.44 -2.36
CA VAL A 124 4.80 -4.05 -3.61
C VAL A 124 5.41 -2.96 -4.47
N TYR A 125 6.59 -3.23 -5.01
CA TYR A 125 7.34 -2.31 -5.85
C TYR A 125 7.42 -2.78 -7.31
N SER A 126 8.04 -1.98 -8.14
CA SER A 126 8.00 -2.13 -9.60
C SER A 126 8.45 -3.49 -10.12
N TYR A 127 9.43 -4.12 -9.50
CA TYR A 127 9.92 -5.46 -9.86
C TYR A 127 9.28 -6.59 -9.03
N ARG A 128 8.12 -6.30 -8.42
CA ARG A 128 7.36 -7.22 -7.55
C ARG A 128 8.09 -7.59 -6.27
N GLU A 129 9.01 -6.73 -5.80
CA GLU A 129 9.53 -6.85 -4.44
C GLU A 129 8.40 -6.64 -3.45
N VAL A 130 8.18 -7.60 -2.59
CA VAL A 130 7.15 -7.55 -1.55
C VAL A 130 7.79 -7.39 -0.19
N PHE A 131 7.35 -6.38 0.55
CA PHE A 131 7.73 -6.13 1.93
C PHE A 131 6.53 -6.29 2.85
N SER A 132 6.72 -6.93 3.99
CA SER A 132 5.78 -6.91 5.11
C SER A 132 6.31 -5.94 6.15
N PHE A 133 5.51 -4.96 6.53
CA PHE A 133 5.92 -3.91 7.46
C PHE A 133 5.38 -4.19 8.86
N GLU A 134 6.20 -3.90 9.87
CA GLU A 134 5.83 -4.14 11.27
C GLU A 134 5.21 -2.91 11.95
N ARG A 135 5.46 -1.71 11.43
CA ARG A 135 5.02 -0.45 12.06
C ARG A 135 4.18 0.41 11.12
N PHE A 136 4.82 1.00 10.15
CA PHE A 136 4.19 1.86 9.15
C PHE A 136 5.05 1.98 7.91
N TRP A 137 4.42 2.40 6.82
CA TRP A 137 5.11 2.75 5.58
C TRP A 137 4.33 3.77 4.78
N GLY A 138 5.00 4.39 3.79
CA GLY A 138 4.39 5.37 2.90
C GLY A 138 4.93 5.29 1.48
N ILE A 139 4.07 5.60 0.51
CA ILE A 139 4.41 5.68 -0.92
C ILE A 139 3.90 6.99 -1.53
N GLY A 140 4.39 7.30 -2.72
CA GLY A 140 4.05 8.51 -3.46
C GLY A 140 4.99 9.68 -3.16
N SER A 141 4.70 10.85 -3.74
CA SER A 141 5.58 12.03 -3.69
C SER A 141 5.68 12.64 -2.29
N GLY A 142 4.62 12.59 -1.50
CA GLY A 142 4.59 13.10 -0.12
C GLY A 142 5.10 12.13 0.94
N ARG A 143 5.56 10.93 0.55
CA ARG A 143 5.93 9.86 1.50
C ARG A 143 6.96 10.27 2.54
N ASN A 144 7.95 11.08 2.17
CA ASN A 144 9.05 11.44 3.10
C ASN A 144 8.53 12.30 4.25
N PHE A 145 7.61 13.23 3.98
CA PHE A 145 6.94 14.03 5.00
C PHE A 145 6.05 13.16 5.89
N ALA A 146 5.28 12.27 5.27
CA ALA A 146 4.41 11.33 5.98
C ALA A 146 5.22 10.40 6.90
N LEU A 147 6.32 9.80 6.42
CA LEU A 147 7.18 8.91 7.20
C LEU A 147 7.79 9.64 8.40
N GLY A 148 8.29 10.87 8.22
CA GLY A 148 8.84 11.68 9.30
C GLY A 148 7.80 12.01 10.38
N ALA A 149 6.60 12.41 9.97
CA ALA A 149 5.49 12.72 10.88
C ALA A 149 5.02 11.48 11.66
N MET A 150 4.79 10.36 10.97
CA MET A 150 4.41 9.10 11.61
C MET A 150 5.47 8.62 12.60
N TYR A 151 6.76 8.71 12.25
CA TYR A 151 7.86 8.37 13.14
C TYR A 151 7.82 9.18 14.45
N ALA A 152 7.60 10.49 14.35
CA ALA A 152 7.59 11.40 15.49
C ALA A 152 6.45 11.12 16.48
N VAL A 153 5.33 10.57 16.02
CA VAL A 153 4.13 10.33 16.84
C VAL A 153 3.88 8.86 17.18
N TYR A 154 4.57 7.93 16.52
CA TYR A 154 4.25 6.50 16.61
C TYR A 154 4.23 5.95 18.04
N GLU A 155 5.16 6.36 18.90
CA GLU A 155 5.19 5.91 20.31
C GLU A 155 4.28 6.73 21.22
N LYS A 156 3.70 7.83 20.74
CA LYS A 156 2.85 8.74 21.52
C LYS A 156 1.36 8.51 21.27
N ILE A 157 1.01 8.03 20.08
CA ILE A 157 -0.38 7.77 19.68
C ILE A 157 -0.63 6.26 19.67
N SER A 158 -1.76 5.85 20.26
CA SER A 158 -2.13 4.43 20.37
C SER A 158 -2.95 3.92 19.18
N SER A 159 -3.61 4.78 18.42
CA SER A 159 -4.45 4.42 17.28
C SER A 159 -3.67 4.43 15.97
N ALA A 160 -3.72 3.33 15.22
CA ALA A 160 -3.17 3.24 13.88
C ALA A 160 -3.84 4.25 12.94
N ARG A 161 -5.17 4.43 13.09
CA ARG A 161 -5.94 5.39 12.32
C ARG A 161 -5.45 6.84 12.49
N GLU A 162 -5.23 7.27 13.73
CA GLU A 162 -4.75 8.62 14.01
C GLU A 162 -3.33 8.84 13.48
N ILE A 163 -2.44 7.86 13.63
CA ILE A 163 -1.08 7.93 13.08
C ILE A 163 -1.12 8.03 11.56
N ALA A 164 -1.99 7.26 10.88
CA ALA A 164 -2.14 7.31 9.43
C ALA A 164 -2.66 8.68 8.96
N LEU A 165 -3.60 9.28 9.70
CA LEU A 165 -4.09 10.63 9.42
C LEU A 165 -2.97 11.66 9.51
N VAL A 166 -2.20 11.67 10.60
CA VAL A 166 -1.04 12.56 10.77
C VAL A 166 -0.05 12.44 9.59
N GLY A 167 0.21 11.20 9.14
CA GLY A 167 1.06 10.97 7.97
C GLY A 167 0.48 11.55 6.68
N ALA A 168 -0.80 11.33 6.42
CA ALA A 168 -1.47 11.83 5.22
C ALA A 168 -1.56 13.37 5.21
N GLU A 169 -1.85 13.99 6.36
CA GLU A 169 -1.89 15.44 6.55
C GLU A 169 -0.51 16.07 6.32
N ALA A 170 0.54 15.53 6.92
CA ALA A 170 1.90 16.01 6.73
C ALA A 170 2.36 15.91 5.26
N GLY A 171 2.00 14.80 4.58
CA GLY A 171 2.23 14.67 3.15
C GLY A 171 1.51 15.74 2.34
N ALA A 172 0.25 16.01 2.67
CA ALA A 172 -0.55 17.01 1.94
C ALA A 172 -0.14 18.46 2.22
N GLU A 173 0.42 18.73 3.40
CA GLU A 173 0.90 20.07 3.76
C GLU A 173 2.12 20.50 2.93
N PHE A 174 3.06 19.57 2.70
CA PHE A 174 4.36 19.88 2.09
C PHE A 174 4.52 19.39 0.66
N ASP A 175 3.73 18.42 0.21
CA ASP A 175 3.78 17.94 -1.17
C ASP A 175 2.74 18.64 -2.06
N LYS A 176 3.20 19.43 -3.02
CA LYS A 176 2.34 20.14 -3.98
C LYS A 176 1.33 19.26 -4.74
N SER A 177 1.55 17.97 -4.73
CA SER A 177 0.76 16.97 -5.49
C SER A 177 -0.14 16.12 -4.61
N SER A 178 -0.27 16.48 -3.34
CA SER A 178 -1.15 15.82 -2.36
C SER A 178 -2.08 16.84 -1.72
N SER A 179 -3.35 16.49 -1.50
CA SER A 179 -4.31 17.37 -0.80
C SER A 179 -5.52 16.55 -0.33
N GLY A 180 -6.14 17.00 0.78
CA GLY A 180 -7.43 16.45 1.21
C GLY A 180 -8.58 16.66 0.21
N PRO A 181 -9.76 16.06 0.49
CA PRO A 181 -10.05 15.25 1.68
C PRO A 181 -9.28 13.94 1.74
N PHE A 182 -9.07 13.44 2.97
CA PHE A 182 -8.38 12.16 3.18
C PHE A 182 -9.38 11.01 3.26
N ARG A 183 -9.02 9.88 2.65
CA ARG A 183 -9.71 8.60 2.85
C ARG A 183 -8.90 7.75 3.81
N ILE A 184 -9.58 7.21 4.83
CA ILE A 184 -8.94 6.41 5.86
C ILE A 184 -9.83 5.22 6.20
N PHE A 185 -9.26 4.03 6.13
CA PHE A 185 -9.87 2.79 6.62
C PHE A 185 -9.02 2.23 7.75
N SER A 186 -9.66 1.72 8.78
CA SER A 186 -8.98 1.02 9.87
C SER A 186 -9.83 -0.13 10.37
N PHE A 187 -9.17 -1.19 10.80
CA PHE A 187 -9.80 -2.44 11.22
C PHE A 187 -8.86 -3.23 12.14
N PRO A 188 -9.40 -4.15 12.98
CA PRO A 188 -8.58 -4.99 13.82
C PRO A 188 -7.81 -6.01 13.00
N MET A 189 -6.62 -6.38 13.46
CA MET A 189 -5.89 -7.54 12.96
C MET A 189 -6.53 -8.83 13.48
N HIS A 190 -6.40 -9.91 12.69
CA HIS A 190 -6.64 -11.24 13.24
C HIS A 190 -5.67 -11.52 14.38
N GLN A 191 -6.20 -12.01 15.50
CA GLN A 191 -5.34 -12.51 16.57
C GLN A 191 -4.58 -13.72 16.01
N THR A 192 -3.28 -13.57 15.79
CA THR A 192 -2.40 -14.72 15.60
C THR A 192 -2.47 -15.51 16.90
N LEU A 193 -3.08 -16.69 16.87
CA LEU A 193 -2.91 -17.66 17.95
C LEU A 193 -1.40 -17.81 18.14
N ASN A 194 -0.88 -17.40 19.29
CA ASN A 194 0.51 -17.55 19.64
C ASN A 194 0.84 -19.05 19.61
N VAL A 195 1.34 -19.53 18.48
CA VAL A 195 2.05 -20.79 18.43
C VAL A 195 3.42 -20.50 19.07
N PRO A 196 3.75 -21.07 20.23
CA PRO A 196 5.05 -20.86 20.85
C PRO A 196 6.12 -21.25 19.83
N ARG A 197 7.06 -20.34 19.57
CA ARG A 197 8.26 -20.68 18.79
C ARG A 197 8.93 -21.88 19.47
N ALA A 198 8.88 -23.04 18.88
CA ALA A 198 9.56 -24.24 19.36
C ALA A 198 11.07 -23.96 19.38
N GLY A 199 11.64 -24.00 20.60
CA GLY A 199 13.03 -24.35 20.83
C GLY A 199 14.10 -23.33 20.46
N ALA A 200 14.33 -22.33 21.33
CA ALA A 200 15.71 -21.88 21.55
C ALA A 200 16.42 -23.02 22.32
N GLY A 201 17.28 -23.73 21.60
CA GLY A 201 18.07 -24.83 22.16
C GLY A 201 18.89 -24.34 23.36
N LYS A 202 18.85 -25.16 24.42
CA LYS A 202 19.74 -25.02 25.56
C LYS A 202 21.19 -25.15 25.09
N GLU A 203 21.95 -24.09 25.20
CA GLU A 203 23.41 -24.19 25.22
C GLU A 203 23.81 -25.04 26.42
N ARG A 204 24.48 -26.13 26.13
CA ARG A 204 25.15 -26.97 27.17
C ARG A 204 26.41 -26.25 27.59
N SER A 205 26.44 -25.91 28.87
CA SER A 205 27.69 -25.64 29.59
C SER A 205 28.52 -26.91 29.74
N GLU A 206 29.71 -26.90 29.21
CA GLU A 206 30.89 -27.59 29.74
C GLU A 206 32.07 -26.64 29.74
#